data_3149dd4af3b137896637eb7590f690dd
#
_entry.id   3149dd4af3b137896637eb7590f690dd
#
_cell.length_a   1.000
_cell.length_b   1.000
_cell.length_c   1.000
_cell.angle_alpha   90.00
_cell.angle_beta   90.00
_cell.angle_gamma   90.00
#
_symmetry.space_group_name_H-M   'P 1'
#
loop_
_entity.id
_entity.type
_entity.pdbx_description
1 polymer ?
#
loop_
_entity_poly.entity_id
_entity_poly.type
_entity_poly.pdbx_seq_one_letter_code
_entity_poly.pdbx_strand_id
1 'polypeptide(L)'
;MANAFIDSTLLDKALTFAIRAHQNTERRGKGFPYIVHPLEAVAIVATMTPDQELLAAAALHDVVEDTGVTLEDLRREFGDKVASLVEQESDKFISGVSEEDSWRDRKQAAIDRIAAASQEAKMVALGDKLSNMRAIARDYDELGDKLWARFHAPGGRADHEWHYRGLAQSLSDLAGTPAFSEFVQLIEHVFGKPRPEWIDLADYEVSGDGYTAISYNHKDGKRMMKLYAEYMPISVPENELQMSWNIMDLGLHIPKAYRLVTDGKRVGVEFERIVDKRSFARAVSQEPEHLEQYVAAFAAECKKLHATPCNTDVFPSVKEHFHGVIDASRDLSEAQKARMHAFINEAPDATTCIHGDMHLGNIITNGRQNWWIDLADFRYGHPYFDLGMLWFVCVANPEDELAQKLFHVSHAQMLRVWEAFVRCYFDNGLSVEEANRLIGPYGALYMVHFANREFMHEGWRIFIDSLLQ
;
A
#
# COMPACT_ATOMS: atom_id res chain seq x y z
N MET A 1 7.43 30.80 -19.73
CA MET A 1 7.34 30.60 -18.27
C MET A 1 8.58 31.25 -17.69
N ALA A 2 8.46 32.25 -16.82
CA ALA A 2 9.61 32.84 -16.13
C ALA A 2 10.19 31.78 -15.20
N ASN A 3 11.49 31.50 -15.31
CA ASN A 3 12.17 30.64 -14.34
C ASN A 3 12.02 31.30 -12.96
N ALA A 4 11.27 30.66 -12.06
CA ALA A 4 11.28 31.04 -10.65
C ALA A 4 12.71 30.84 -10.15
N PHE A 5 13.26 31.89 -9.54
CA PHE A 5 14.58 31.80 -8.88
C PHE A 5 14.42 30.84 -7.69
N ILE A 6 15.20 29.77 -7.68
CA ILE A 6 15.26 28.81 -6.57
C ILE A 6 16.53 29.15 -5.79
N ASP A 7 16.39 29.45 -4.51
CA ASP A 7 17.52 29.62 -3.60
C ASP A 7 18.14 28.24 -3.29
N SER A 8 19.34 27.99 -3.75
CA SER A 8 20.10 26.74 -3.53
C SER A 8 21.27 26.91 -2.55
N THR A 9 21.38 28.07 -1.89
CA THR A 9 22.53 28.43 -1.09
C THR A 9 22.91 27.37 -0.03
N LEU A 10 21.91 26.78 0.65
CA LEU A 10 22.15 25.76 1.67
C LEU A 10 22.66 24.45 1.05
N LEU A 11 22.04 23.99 -0.04
CA LEU A 11 22.48 22.79 -0.75
C LEU A 11 23.86 22.96 -1.35
N ASP A 12 24.16 24.11 -1.97
CA ASP A 12 25.49 24.43 -2.55
C ASP A 12 26.59 24.38 -1.50
N LYS A 13 26.30 24.95 -0.30
CA LYS A 13 27.17 24.88 0.85
C LYS A 13 27.39 23.44 1.33
N ALA A 14 26.32 22.64 1.45
CA ALA A 14 26.38 21.26 1.92
C ALA A 14 27.18 20.36 0.94
N LEU A 15 26.93 20.48 -0.36
CA LEU A 15 27.66 19.76 -1.39
C LEU A 15 29.15 20.12 -1.37
N THR A 16 29.48 21.41 -1.28
CA THR A 16 30.89 21.88 -1.19
C THR A 16 31.56 21.31 0.06
N PHE A 17 30.88 21.28 1.19
CA PHE A 17 31.36 20.70 2.43
C PHE A 17 31.60 19.20 2.31
N ALA A 18 30.64 18.45 1.82
CA ALA A 18 30.73 16.99 1.62
C ALA A 18 31.86 16.61 0.66
N ILE A 19 32.05 17.35 -0.46
CA ILE A 19 33.17 17.16 -1.40
C ILE A 19 34.52 17.29 -0.69
N ARG A 20 34.66 18.29 0.17
CA ARG A 20 35.90 18.50 0.92
C ARG A 20 36.14 17.46 2.01
N ALA A 21 35.05 17.06 2.73
CA ALA A 21 35.11 16.05 3.78
C ALA A 21 35.54 14.68 3.25
N HIS A 22 34.98 14.26 2.09
CA HIS A 22 35.29 12.99 1.44
C HIS A 22 36.46 13.09 0.42
N GLN A 23 37.27 14.14 0.48
CA GLN A 23 38.39 14.30 -0.46
C GLN A 23 39.34 13.11 -0.37
N ASN A 24 39.70 12.54 -1.53
CA ASN A 24 40.60 11.37 -1.66
C ASN A 24 40.03 10.05 -1.11
N THR A 25 38.73 9.98 -0.82
CA THR A 25 38.06 8.73 -0.44
C THR A 25 37.48 8.06 -1.69
N GLU A 26 37.80 6.78 -1.88
CA GLU A 26 37.22 5.97 -2.95
C GLU A 26 35.96 5.26 -2.47
N ARG A 27 34.92 5.19 -3.31
CA ARG A 27 33.79 4.27 -3.07
C ARG A 27 34.30 2.84 -3.16
N ARG A 28 34.25 2.11 -2.05
CA ARG A 28 34.91 0.82 -1.85
C ARG A 28 34.71 -0.13 -3.04
N GLY A 29 35.80 -0.46 -3.74
CA GLY A 29 35.82 -1.39 -4.87
C GLY A 29 35.15 -0.91 -6.15
N LYS A 30 34.89 0.39 -6.30
CA LYS A 30 34.20 0.97 -7.46
C LYS A 30 35.11 1.76 -8.43
N GLY A 31 36.33 2.14 -8.01
CA GLY A 31 37.26 2.87 -8.84
C GLY A 31 36.87 4.33 -9.12
N PHE A 32 35.96 4.93 -8.33
CA PHE A 32 35.57 6.33 -8.43
C PHE A 32 35.41 6.98 -7.04
N PRO A 33 35.44 8.35 -6.97
CA PRO A 33 35.34 9.08 -5.71
C PRO A 33 34.07 8.81 -4.92
N TYR A 34 34.18 8.72 -3.59
CA TYR A 34 33.07 8.44 -2.67
C TYR A 34 31.90 9.42 -2.81
N ILE A 35 32.19 10.67 -3.09
CA ILE A 35 31.18 11.75 -3.19
C ILE A 35 30.06 11.45 -4.18
N VAL A 36 30.27 10.56 -5.14
CA VAL A 36 29.23 10.16 -6.12
C VAL A 36 28.00 9.57 -5.41
N HIS A 37 28.20 8.88 -4.27
CA HIS A 37 27.11 8.32 -3.48
C HIS A 37 26.25 9.39 -2.80
N PRO A 38 26.78 10.34 -2.00
CA PRO A 38 25.98 11.44 -1.49
C PRO A 38 25.28 12.27 -2.58
N LEU A 39 25.93 12.49 -3.73
CA LEU A 39 25.27 13.18 -4.86
C LEU A 39 24.07 12.39 -5.40
N GLU A 40 24.18 11.06 -5.52
CA GLU A 40 23.06 10.21 -5.90
C GLU A 40 21.93 10.24 -4.86
N ALA A 41 22.28 10.20 -3.55
CA ALA A 41 21.30 10.33 -2.47
C ALA A 41 20.53 11.66 -2.52
N VAL A 42 21.22 12.78 -2.78
CA VAL A 42 20.57 14.09 -3.01
C VAL A 42 19.60 14.04 -4.19
N ALA A 43 20.02 13.46 -5.33
CA ALA A 43 19.18 13.36 -6.50
C ALA A 43 17.91 12.53 -6.22
N ILE A 44 18.02 11.46 -5.44
CA ILE A 44 16.89 10.64 -5.01
C ILE A 44 15.95 11.42 -4.10
N VAL A 45 16.48 12.07 -3.04
CA VAL A 45 15.67 12.86 -2.11
C VAL A 45 14.95 14.01 -2.83
N ALA A 46 15.57 14.62 -3.83
CA ALA A 46 14.97 15.67 -4.64
C ALA A 46 13.74 15.22 -5.45
N THR A 47 13.56 13.91 -5.68
CA THR A 47 12.33 13.37 -6.29
C THR A 47 11.15 13.35 -5.32
N MET A 48 11.41 13.43 -4.00
CA MET A 48 10.39 13.35 -2.95
C MET A 48 10.08 14.71 -2.33
N THR A 49 11.05 15.62 -2.28
CA THR A 49 10.88 16.92 -1.65
C THR A 49 11.84 17.98 -2.22
N PRO A 50 11.40 19.25 -2.35
CA PRO A 50 12.27 20.37 -2.68
C PRO A 50 12.92 21.01 -1.43
N ASP A 51 12.70 20.48 -0.21
CA ASP A 51 13.20 21.06 1.04
C ASP A 51 14.73 21.04 1.07
N GLN A 52 15.34 22.23 1.13
CA GLN A 52 16.79 22.41 1.10
C GLN A 52 17.51 21.81 2.31
N GLU A 53 16.86 21.72 3.47
CA GLU A 53 17.44 21.10 4.65
C GLU A 53 17.52 19.58 4.52
N LEU A 54 16.53 18.95 3.89
CA LEU A 54 16.56 17.52 3.58
C LEU A 54 17.60 17.21 2.51
N LEU A 55 17.69 18.04 1.46
CA LEU A 55 18.71 17.87 0.42
C LEU A 55 20.12 18.06 0.99
N ALA A 56 20.32 19.03 1.88
CA ALA A 56 21.58 19.24 2.57
C ALA A 56 21.93 18.06 3.49
N ALA A 57 20.94 17.53 4.24
CA ALA A 57 21.14 16.35 5.07
C ALA A 57 21.53 15.12 4.23
N ALA A 58 20.89 14.93 3.08
CA ALA A 58 21.25 13.85 2.14
C ALA A 58 22.68 14.00 1.60
N ALA A 59 23.15 15.24 1.35
CA ALA A 59 24.54 15.49 0.95
C ALA A 59 25.56 15.17 2.05
N LEU A 60 25.14 15.28 3.32
CA LEU A 60 26.01 15.21 4.51
C LEU A 60 25.86 13.91 5.31
N HIS A 61 24.98 12.98 4.91
CA HIS A 61 24.57 11.84 5.72
C HIS A 61 25.75 10.98 6.22
N ASP A 62 26.78 10.78 5.41
CA ASP A 62 27.93 9.96 5.72
C ASP A 62 29.14 10.72 6.29
N VAL A 63 29.11 12.09 6.34
CA VAL A 63 30.33 12.84 6.73
C VAL A 63 30.73 12.60 8.19
N VAL A 64 29.78 12.31 9.08
CA VAL A 64 30.04 12.02 10.49
C VAL A 64 30.57 10.60 10.68
N GLU A 65 30.13 9.64 9.87
CA GLU A 65 30.58 8.24 9.97
C GLU A 65 31.97 8.03 9.35
N ASP A 66 32.17 8.61 8.16
CA ASP A 66 33.32 8.29 7.32
C ASP A 66 34.48 9.29 7.45
N THR A 67 34.26 10.39 8.15
CA THR A 67 35.28 11.45 8.26
C THR A 67 35.51 11.91 9.70
N GLY A 68 36.35 12.92 9.91
CA GLY A 68 36.56 13.54 11.22
C GLY A 68 35.56 14.64 11.61
N VAL A 69 34.49 14.82 10.82
CA VAL A 69 33.43 15.81 11.06
C VAL A 69 32.55 15.34 12.22
N THR A 70 32.19 16.25 13.12
CA THR A 70 31.31 15.96 14.25
C THR A 70 29.92 16.52 14.03
N LEU A 71 28.90 15.98 14.74
CA LEU A 71 27.53 16.53 14.74
C LEU A 71 27.51 18.01 15.21
N GLU A 72 28.42 18.39 16.11
CA GLU A 72 28.56 19.77 16.55
C GLU A 72 29.06 20.71 15.43
N ASP A 73 29.95 20.21 14.57
CA ASP A 73 30.38 20.94 13.38
C ASP A 73 29.19 21.12 12.40
N LEU A 74 28.38 20.12 12.22
CA LEU A 74 27.19 20.22 11.39
C LEU A 74 26.16 21.20 11.97
N ARG A 75 25.91 21.18 13.27
CA ARG A 75 25.02 22.15 13.93
C ARG A 75 25.50 23.58 13.72
N ARG A 76 26.78 23.82 13.90
CA ARG A 76 27.40 25.15 13.72
C ARG A 76 27.29 25.64 12.28
N GLU A 77 27.50 24.75 11.29
CA GLU A 77 27.57 25.12 9.88
C GLU A 77 26.18 25.11 9.18
N PHE A 78 25.28 24.19 9.54
CA PHE A 78 24.05 23.93 8.80
C PHE A 78 22.79 24.04 9.64
N GLY A 79 22.91 24.25 10.95
CA GLY A 79 21.79 24.36 11.88
C GLY A 79 21.32 23.04 12.47
N ASP A 80 20.40 23.14 13.45
CA ASP A 80 19.95 22.00 14.25
C ASP A 80 19.18 20.97 13.43
N LYS A 81 18.35 21.40 12.48
CA LYS A 81 17.52 20.49 11.69
C LYS A 81 18.38 19.58 10.82
N VAL A 82 19.33 20.13 10.07
CA VAL A 82 20.23 19.32 9.22
C VAL A 82 21.05 18.36 10.06
N ALA A 83 21.64 18.83 11.17
CA ALA A 83 22.43 17.98 12.06
C ALA A 83 21.58 16.87 12.70
N SER A 84 20.33 17.15 13.08
CA SER A 84 19.42 16.14 13.63
C SER A 84 19.00 15.08 12.60
N LEU A 85 18.79 15.47 11.34
CA LEU A 85 18.49 14.53 10.26
C LEU A 85 19.68 13.59 10.00
N VAL A 86 20.91 14.13 9.96
CA VAL A 86 22.12 13.31 9.82
C VAL A 86 22.33 12.40 11.03
N GLU A 87 22.09 12.89 12.25
CA GLU A 87 22.20 12.08 13.48
C GLU A 87 21.23 10.86 13.47
N GLN A 88 20.02 11.03 12.94
CA GLN A 88 19.03 9.96 12.82
C GLN A 88 19.44 8.92 11.79
N GLU A 89 20.30 9.23 10.82
CA GLU A 89 20.79 8.30 9.82
C GLU A 89 22.07 7.57 10.28
N SER A 90 22.90 8.21 11.07
CA SER A 90 24.23 7.70 11.45
C SER A 90 24.18 6.44 12.33
N ASP A 91 24.94 5.41 11.96
CA ASP A 91 25.12 4.18 12.75
C ASP A 91 25.95 4.47 14.01
N LYS A 92 25.55 3.86 15.14
CA LYS A 92 26.31 3.95 16.40
C LYS A 92 27.29 2.77 16.49
N PHE A 93 28.57 3.06 16.49
CA PHE A 93 29.61 2.03 16.72
C PHE A 93 29.53 1.46 18.14
N ILE A 94 29.57 0.13 18.25
CA ILE A 94 29.66 -0.56 19.54
C ILE A 94 31.14 -0.75 19.86
N SER A 95 31.64 -0.01 20.85
CA SER A 95 33.04 -0.07 21.25
C SER A 95 33.44 -1.44 21.78
N GLY A 96 34.54 -2.03 21.28
CA GLY A 96 35.11 -3.27 21.78
C GLY A 96 34.58 -4.55 21.14
N VAL A 97 33.70 -4.47 20.13
CA VAL A 97 33.20 -5.62 19.36
C VAL A 97 33.64 -5.47 17.90
N SER A 98 33.99 -6.59 17.24
CA SER A 98 34.37 -6.55 15.82
C SER A 98 33.19 -6.10 14.93
N GLU A 99 33.48 -5.57 13.75
CA GLU A 99 32.43 -5.18 12.79
C GLU A 99 31.58 -6.38 12.35
N GLU A 100 32.18 -7.54 12.24
CA GLU A 100 31.53 -8.79 11.85
C GLU A 100 30.60 -9.30 12.97
N ASP A 101 31.10 -9.37 14.21
CA ASP A 101 30.31 -9.86 15.35
C ASP A 101 29.16 -8.94 15.73
N SER A 102 29.30 -7.61 15.49
CA SER A 102 28.27 -6.60 15.77
C SER A 102 27.37 -6.29 14.56
N TRP A 103 27.61 -6.89 13.40
CA TRP A 103 26.95 -6.52 12.15
C TRP A 103 25.43 -6.60 12.27
N ARG A 104 24.90 -7.74 12.72
CA ARG A 104 23.47 -7.97 12.80
C ARG A 104 22.77 -7.05 13.81
N ASP A 105 23.38 -6.85 14.98
CA ASP A 105 22.85 -5.96 16.02
C ASP A 105 22.83 -4.50 15.56
N ARG A 106 23.87 -4.04 14.88
CA ARG A 106 23.92 -2.69 14.30
C ARG A 106 22.85 -2.51 13.21
N LYS A 107 22.68 -3.51 12.34
CA LYS A 107 21.67 -3.45 11.27
C LYS A 107 20.23 -3.53 11.82
N GLN A 108 20.00 -4.31 12.89
CA GLN A 108 18.72 -4.29 13.59
C GLN A 108 18.45 -2.93 14.23
N ALA A 109 19.44 -2.37 14.90
CA ALA A 109 19.32 -1.04 15.51
C ALA A 109 19.03 0.06 14.45
N ALA A 110 19.62 -0.05 13.25
CA ALA A 110 19.31 0.85 12.14
C ALA A 110 17.86 0.69 11.63
N ILE A 111 17.38 -0.56 11.45
CA ILE A 111 15.99 -0.85 11.08
C ILE A 111 15.03 -0.24 12.11
N ASP A 112 15.27 -0.46 13.41
CA ASP A 112 14.39 0.01 14.49
C ASP A 112 14.41 1.55 14.57
N ARG A 113 15.56 2.17 14.41
CA ARG A 113 15.74 3.64 14.39
C ARG A 113 14.96 4.27 13.25
N ILE A 114 15.10 3.73 12.02
CA ILE A 114 14.39 4.23 10.84
C ILE A 114 12.88 4.01 11.00
N ALA A 115 12.45 2.89 11.56
CA ALA A 115 11.02 2.66 11.83
C ALA A 115 10.41 3.74 12.73
N ALA A 116 11.17 4.20 13.74
CA ALA A 116 10.75 5.22 14.69
C ALA A 116 11.00 6.67 14.22
N ALA A 117 11.72 6.87 13.11
CA ALA A 117 12.13 8.18 12.62
C ALA A 117 10.96 9.01 12.06
N SER A 118 11.17 10.34 11.97
CA SER A 118 10.23 11.23 11.30
C SER A 118 10.16 10.93 9.79
N GLN A 119 9.08 11.34 9.14
CA GLN A 119 8.94 11.19 7.68
C GLN A 119 10.08 11.89 6.93
N GLU A 120 10.51 13.05 7.39
CA GLU A 120 11.66 13.79 6.83
C GLU A 120 12.97 12.98 6.92
N ALA A 121 13.25 12.38 8.08
CA ALA A 121 14.44 11.53 8.26
C ALA A 121 14.35 10.25 7.41
N LYS A 122 13.17 9.66 7.26
CA LYS A 122 12.94 8.52 6.37
C LYS A 122 13.21 8.86 4.90
N MET A 123 12.91 10.09 4.44
CA MET A 123 13.24 10.52 3.07
C MET A 123 14.76 10.57 2.86
N VAL A 124 15.51 11.08 3.84
CA VAL A 124 16.99 11.10 3.80
C VAL A 124 17.54 9.67 3.79
N ALA A 125 17.04 8.82 4.70
CA ALA A 125 17.40 7.41 4.77
C ALA A 125 17.14 6.67 3.45
N LEU A 126 15.99 6.87 2.82
CA LEU A 126 15.67 6.26 1.53
C LEU A 126 16.65 6.70 0.44
N GLY A 127 17.09 7.95 0.45
CA GLY A 127 18.11 8.45 -0.48
C GLY A 127 19.40 7.63 -0.43
N ASP A 128 19.93 7.39 0.77
CA ASP A 128 21.10 6.55 0.99
C ASP A 128 20.83 5.07 0.62
N LYS A 129 19.75 4.48 1.17
CA LYS A 129 19.50 3.04 1.02
C LYS A 129 19.17 2.66 -0.43
N LEU A 130 18.50 3.53 -1.18
CA LEU A 130 18.26 3.31 -2.62
C LEU A 130 19.55 3.45 -3.42
N SER A 131 20.41 4.44 -3.16
CA SER A 131 21.72 4.55 -3.83
C SER A 131 22.57 3.31 -3.57
N ASN A 132 22.57 2.79 -2.33
CA ASN A 132 23.25 1.54 -2.00
C ASN A 132 22.65 0.34 -2.74
N MET A 133 21.33 0.24 -2.82
CA MET A 133 20.67 -0.87 -3.48
C MET A 133 20.88 -0.86 -5.01
N ARG A 134 20.92 0.32 -5.64
CA ARG A 134 21.30 0.48 -7.06
C ARG A 134 22.72 -0.03 -7.32
N ALA A 135 23.64 0.27 -6.41
CA ALA A 135 25.02 -0.22 -6.52
C ALA A 135 25.10 -1.74 -6.38
N ILE A 136 24.37 -2.32 -5.42
CA ILE A 136 24.28 -3.77 -5.20
C ILE A 136 23.65 -4.47 -6.42
N ALA A 137 22.55 -3.95 -6.94
CA ALA A 137 21.87 -4.55 -8.09
C ALA A 137 22.80 -4.61 -9.33
N ARG A 138 23.51 -3.52 -9.64
CA ARG A 138 24.50 -3.50 -10.73
C ARG A 138 25.61 -4.53 -10.54
N ASP A 139 26.15 -4.62 -9.31
CA ASP A 139 27.21 -5.60 -9.01
C ASP A 139 26.67 -7.05 -9.03
N TYR A 140 25.42 -7.25 -8.65
CA TYR A 140 24.78 -8.55 -8.68
C TYR A 140 24.56 -9.05 -10.13
N ASP A 141 24.19 -8.13 -11.04
CA ASP A 141 24.05 -8.44 -12.46
C ASP A 141 25.39 -8.89 -13.10
N GLU A 142 26.51 -8.34 -12.62
CA GLU A 142 27.84 -8.70 -13.11
C GLU A 142 28.43 -9.96 -12.46
N LEU A 143 28.22 -10.14 -11.14
CA LEU A 143 28.96 -11.10 -10.33
C LEU A 143 28.10 -12.25 -9.81
N GLY A 144 26.76 -12.11 -9.82
CA GLY A 144 25.84 -13.03 -9.17
C GLY A 144 26.17 -13.17 -7.67
N ASP A 145 26.02 -14.37 -7.15
CA ASP A 145 26.24 -14.64 -5.71
C ASP A 145 27.70 -14.46 -5.24
N LYS A 146 28.66 -14.29 -6.15
CA LYS A 146 30.05 -13.95 -5.78
C LYS A 146 30.17 -12.55 -5.17
N LEU A 147 29.18 -11.71 -5.38
CA LEU A 147 29.11 -10.38 -4.79
C LEU A 147 29.20 -10.42 -3.26
N TRP A 148 28.55 -11.38 -2.64
CA TRP A 148 28.39 -11.41 -1.17
C TRP A 148 29.69 -11.60 -0.42
N ALA A 149 30.72 -12.19 -1.05
CA ALA A 149 32.06 -12.30 -0.49
C ALA A 149 32.80 -10.97 -0.31
N ARG A 150 32.28 -9.87 -0.89
CA ARG A 150 32.84 -8.53 -0.72
C ARG A 150 32.41 -7.83 0.57
N PHE A 151 31.38 -8.35 1.23
CA PHE A 151 30.78 -7.75 2.43
C PHE A 151 31.14 -8.55 3.69
N HIS A 152 31.06 -7.88 4.84
CA HIS A 152 31.37 -8.48 6.15
C HIS A 152 30.13 -9.03 6.87
N ALA A 153 29.05 -9.32 6.16
CA ALA A 153 27.87 -9.95 6.74
C ALA A 153 28.13 -11.44 6.97
N PRO A 154 28.02 -11.96 8.22
CA PRO A 154 28.32 -13.36 8.53
C PRO A 154 27.51 -14.37 7.73
N GLY A 155 26.22 -14.09 7.52
CA GLY A 155 25.29 -14.90 6.72
C GLY A 155 25.26 -14.57 5.23
N GLY A 156 26.18 -13.73 4.74
CA GLY A 156 26.28 -13.37 3.33
C GLY A 156 24.96 -12.83 2.75
N ARG A 157 24.49 -13.44 1.64
CA ARG A 157 23.26 -13.05 0.93
C ARG A 157 22.03 -12.99 1.84
N ALA A 158 21.85 -13.98 2.73
CA ALA A 158 20.66 -14.06 3.58
C ALA A 158 20.59 -12.90 4.60
N ASP A 159 21.74 -12.48 5.15
CA ASP A 159 21.80 -11.35 6.07
C ASP A 159 21.51 -10.02 5.34
N HIS A 160 22.02 -9.86 4.11
CA HIS A 160 21.69 -8.70 3.28
C HIS A 160 20.22 -8.67 2.87
N GLU A 161 19.64 -9.81 2.47
CA GLU A 161 18.21 -9.91 2.18
C GLU A 161 17.37 -9.49 3.38
N TRP A 162 17.65 -10.06 4.57
CA TRP A 162 16.97 -9.71 5.80
C TRP A 162 17.08 -8.21 6.11
N HIS A 163 18.27 -7.63 5.99
CA HIS A 163 18.50 -6.22 6.25
C HIS A 163 17.72 -5.31 5.31
N TYR A 164 17.82 -5.52 3.99
CA TYR A 164 17.15 -4.66 3.01
C TYR A 164 15.62 -4.81 3.05
N ARG A 165 15.10 -6.00 3.33
CA ARG A 165 13.65 -6.17 3.55
C ARG A 165 13.18 -5.48 4.84
N GLY A 166 13.97 -5.54 5.91
CA GLY A 166 13.71 -4.81 7.14
C GLY A 166 13.70 -3.29 6.93
N LEU A 167 14.64 -2.77 6.14
CA LEU A 167 14.66 -1.35 5.76
C LEU A 167 13.45 -0.96 4.93
N ALA A 168 13.05 -1.77 3.94
CA ALA A 168 11.84 -1.51 3.16
C ALA A 168 10.59 -1.44 4.05
N GLN A 169 10.47 -2.34 5.02
CA GLN A 169 9.38 -2.30 6.00
C GLN A 169 9.40 -1.01 6.85
N SER A 170 10.58 -0.60 7.34
CA SER A 170 10.73 0.63 8.15
C SER A 170 10.46 1.91 7.37
N LEU A 171 10.70 1.89 6.05
CA LEU A 171 10.49 3.00 5.12
C LEU A 171 9.11 2.98 4.44
N SER A 172 8.23 2.05 4.81
CA SER A 172 6.92 1.85 4.16
C SER A 172 6.00 3.08 4.23
N ASP A 173 6.26 4.03 5.13
CA ASP A 173 5.55 5.31 5.16
C ASP A 173 5.87 6.21 3.92
N LEU A 174 6.88 5.85 3.12
CA LEU A 174 7.27 6.53 1.87
C LEU A 174 6.82 5.79 0.62
N ALA A 175 6.02 4.77 0.79
CA ALA A 175 5.62 3.86 -0.25
C ALA A 175 4.96 4.57 -1.48
N GLY A 176 4.33 5.78 -1.33
CA GLY A 176 3.82 6.62 -2.42
C GLY A 176 4.87 7.32 -3.30
N THR A 177 6.15 7.05 -3.08
CA THR A 177 7.20 7.72 -3.83
C THR A 177 7.81 6.82 -4.90
N PRO A 178 8.15 7.34 -6.11
CA PRO A 178 8.87 6.57 -7.11
C PRO A 178 10.17 5.98 -6.56
N ALA A 179 10.86 6.70 -5.66
CA ALA A 179 12.09 6.25 -5.02
C ALA A 179 11.88 4.97 -4.19
N PHE A 180 10.81 4.89 -3.41
CA PHE A 180 10.51 3.68 -2.64
C PHE A 180 10.11 2.52 -3.55
N SER A 181 9.29 2.77 -4.57
CA SER A 181 8.90 1.74 -5.55
C SER A 181 10.14 1.14 -6.23
N GLU A 182 11.09 1.97 -6.64
CA GLU A 182 12.36 1.51 -7.21
C GLU A 182 13.19 0.71 -6.20
N PHE A 183 13.24 1.17 -4.94
CA PHE A 183 13.96 0.47 -3.87
C PHE A 183 13.44 -0.97 -3.68
N VAL A 184 12.12 -1.14 -3.61
CA VAL A 184 11.49 -2.48 -3.50
C VAL A 184 11.75 -3.34 -4.75
N GLN A 185 11.61 -2.77 -5.95
CA GLN A 185 11.89 -3.49 -7.20
C GLN A 185 13.33 -4.00 -7.27
N LEU A 186 14.31 -3.20 -6.83
CA LEU A 186 15.70 -3.63 -6.80
C LEU A 186 15.97 -4.71 -5.74
N ILE A 187 15.30 -4.65 -4.58
CA ILE A 187 15.35 -5.73 -3.58
C ILE A 187 14.81 -7.02 -4.18
N GLU A 188 13.68 -6.98 -4.88
CA GLU A 188 13.12 -8.15 -5.55
C GLU A 188 13.99 -8.66 -6.69
N HIS A 189 14.61 -7.78 -7.45
CA HIS A 189 15.55 -8.16 -8.51
C HIS A 189 16.74 -8.95 -7.97
N VAL A 190 17.33 -8.49 -6.86
CA VAL A 190 18.54 -9.11 -6.27
C VAL A 190 18.21 -10.35 -5.44
N PHE A 191 17.18 -10.29 -4.61
CA PHE A 191 16.85 -11.33 -3.63
C PHE A 191 15.67 -12.22 -4.00
N GLY A 192 14.94 -11.87 -5.05
CA GLY A 192 13.70 -12.52 -5.45
C GLY A 192 12.48 -11.98 -4.68
N LYS A 193 11.31 -12.51 -4.98
CA LYS A 193 10.09 -12.15 -4.24
C LYS A 193 10.19 -12.57 -2.76
N PRO A 194 9.49 -11.86 -1.86
CA PRO A 194 9.45 -12.22 -0.43
C PRO A 194 9.04 -13.68 -0.24
N ARG A 195 9.78 -14.42 0.57
CA ARG A 195 9.38 -15.78 0.97
C ARG A 195 8.53 -15.69 2.22
N PRO A 196 7.49 -16.53 2.35
CA PRO A 196 6.69 -16.57 3.56
C PRO A 196 7.56 -16.94 4.78
N GLU A 197 7.47 -16.14 5.83
CA GLU A 197 8.16 -16.41 7.10
C GLU A 197 7.35 -17.39 7.95
N TRP A 198 8.03 -18.35 8.56
CA TRP A 198 7.38 -19.31 9.45
C TRP A 198 6.79 -18.63 10.68
N ILE A 199 5.56 -19.03 11.04
CA ILE A 199 4.89 -18.59 12.27
C ILE A 199 4.42 -19.80 13.09
N ASP A 200 4.40 -19.65 14.43
CA ASP A 200 3.77 -20.62 15.30
C ASP A 200 2.31 -20.20 15.57
N LEU A 201 1.36 -21.03 15.14
CA LEU A 201 -0.06 -20.79 15.40
C LEU A 201 -0.42 -20.73 16.88
N ALA A 202 0.43 -21.30 17.76
CA ALA A 202 0.24 -21.19 19.20
C ALA A 202 0.29 -19.76 19.72
N ASP A 203 0.92 -18.84 18.97
CA ASP A 203 0.97 -17.41 19.34
C ASP A 203 -0.24 -16.61 18.86
N TYR A 204 -1.19 -17.26 18.20
CA TYR A 204 -2.33 -16.61 17.58
C TYR A 204 -3.67 -17.19 18.05
N GLU A 205 -4.71 -16.39 17.99
CA GLU A 205 -6.09 -16.77 18.27
C GLU A 205 -6.98 -16.47 17.06
N VAL A 206 -7.88 -17.37 16.68
CA VAL A 206 -8.82 -17.16 15.59
C VAL A 206 -9.70 -15.95 15.88
N SER A 207 -9.80 -15.04 14.94
CA SER A 207 -10.57 -13.80 15.07
C SER A 207 -11.67 -13.63 14.01
N GLY A 208 -11.61 -14.39 12.93
CA GLY A 208 -12.60 -14.40 11.87
C GLY A 208 -12.45 -15.62 10.97
N ASP A 209 -13.57 -16.10 10.44
CA ASP A 209 -13.63 -17.23 9.51
C ASP A 209 -14.26 -16.72 8.21
N GLY A 210 -13.43 -16.51 7.20
CA GLY A 210 -13.81 -16.07 5.86
C GLY A 210 -13.88 -17.23 4.88
N TYR A 211 -14.47 -17.00 3.73
CA TYR A 211 -14.67 -18.05 2.70
C TYR A 211 -13.35 -18.62 2.15
N THR A 212 -12.35 -17.76 1.94
CA THR A 212 -11.04 -18.15 1.34
C THR A 212 -9.89 -18.11 2.31
N ALA A 213 -10.07 -17.51 3.48
CA ALA A 213 -9.00 -17.31 4.46
C ALA A 213 -9.56 -17.20 5.89
N ILE A 214 -8.74 -17.59 6.85
CA ILE A 214 -9.02 -17.45 8.28
C ILE A 214 -8.16 -16.33 8.83
N SER A 215 -8.76 -15.44 9.59
CA SER A 215 -8.08 -14.35 10.28
C SER A 215 -7.71 -14.75 11.71
N TYR A 216 -6.52 -14.35 12.13
CA TYR A 216 -5.98 -14.62 13.46
C TYR A 216 -5.44 -13.35 14.08
N ASN A 217 -5.62 -13.18 15.39
CA ASN A 217 -4.98 -12.12 16.17
C ASN A 217 -3.78 -12.67 16.91
N HIS A 218 -2.64 -12.01 16.81
CA HIS A 218 -1.46 -12.35 17.60
C HIS A 218 -1.66 -11.96 19.07
N LYS A 219 -1.15 -12.77 20.00
CA LYS A 219 -1.27 -12.57 21.45
C LYS A 219 -0.60 -11.30 21.97
N ASP A 220 0.33 -10.70 21.19
CA ASP A 220 0.93 -9.41 21.53
C ASP A 220 -0.07 -8.23 21.44
N GLY A 221 -1.24 -8.46 20.87
CA GLY A 221 -2.29 -7.46 20.70
C GLY A 221 -2.05 -6.44 19.59
N LYS A 222 -0.91 -6.49 18.88
CA LYS A 222 -0.50 -5.49 17.89
C LYS A 222 -0.63 -5.97 16.44
N ARG A 223 -0.60 -7.28 16.21
CA ARG A 223 -0.57 -7.90 14.89
C ARG A 223 -1.78 -8.79 14.68
N MET A 224 -2.17 -8.92 13.45
CA MET A 224 -3.12 -9.93 12.97
C MET A 224 -2.58 -10.54 11.67
N MET A 225 -3.08 -11.70 11.30
CA MET A 225 -2.79 -12.29 10.01
C MET A 225 -4.05 -12.84 9.35
N LYS A 226 -4.01 -12.95 8.02
CA LYS A 226 -5.01 -13.61 7.19
C LYS A 226 -4.29 -14.78 6.51
N LEU A 227 -4.59 -16.03 6.92
CA LEU A 227 -4.06 -17.24 6.31
C LEU A 227 -5.05 -17.80 5.32
N TYR A 228 -4.63 -17.92 4.07
CA TYR A 228 -5.45 -18.46 2.98
C TYR A 228 -5.59 -19.98 3.08
N ALA A 229 -6.67 -20.51 2.54
CA ALA A 229 -6.90 -21.96 2.48
C ALA A 229 -5.77 -22.67 1.69
N GLU A 230 -5.47 -23.92 2.04
CA GLU A 230 -4.34 -24.68 1.45
C GLU A 230 -4.40 -24.81 -0.09
N TYR A 231 -5.61 -24.78 -0.66
CA TYR A 231 -5.79 -24.86 -2.12
C TYR A 231 -5.55 -23.55 -2.86
N MET A 232 -5.39 -22.44 -2.13
CA MET A 232 -5.15 -21.13 -2.76
C MET A 232 -3.69 -21.03 -3.21
N PRO A 233 -3.41 -20.59 -4.45
CA PRO A 233 -2.06 -20.41 -4.92
C PRO A 233 -1.36 -19.29 -4.16
N ILE A 234 -0.06 -19.44 -3.97
CA ILE A 234 0.78 -18.46 -3.24
C ILE A 234 0.70 -17.04 -3.84
N SER A 235 0.39 -16.93 -5.13
CA SER A 235 0.21 -15.65 -5.80
C SER A 235 -0.94 -14.81 -5.21
N VAL A 236 -1.90 -15.42 -4.52
CA VAL A 236 -3.01 -14.69 -3.90
C VAL A 236 -2.53 -13.86 -2.72
N PRO A 237 -1.89 -14.42 -1.67
CA PRO A 237 -1.34 -13.60 -0.59
C PRO A 237 -0.18 -12.70 -1.05
N GLU A 238 0.62 -13.10 -2.06
CA GLU A 238 1.65 -12.22 -2.65
C GLU A 238 1.01 -10.97 -3.27
N ASN A 239 -0.05 -11.14 -4.05
CA ASN A 239 -0.76 -10.02 -4.64
C ASN A 239 -1.46 -9.15 -3.59
N GLU A 240 -2.05 -9.75 -2.54
CA GLU A 240 -2.65 -8.98 -1.44
C GLU A 240 -1.61 -8.12 -0.72
N LEU A 241 -0.44 -8.67 -0.42
CA LEU A 241 0.65 -7.92 0.21
C LEU A 241 1.12 -6.77 -0.68
N GLN A 242 1.41 -7.05 -1.96
CA GLN A 242 1.86 -6.04 -2.91
C GLN A 242 0.80 -4.96 -3.15
N MET A 243 -0.46 -5.36 -3.29
CA MET A 243 -1.57 -4.43 -3.46
C MET A 243 -1.73 -3.53 -2.23
N SER A 244 -1.62 -4.10 -1.02
CA SER A 244 -1.69 -3.33 0.22
C SER A 244 -0.56 -2.28 0.29
N TRP A 245 0.66 -2.63 -0.07
CA TRP A 245 1.76 -1.67 -0.14
C TRP A 245 1.48 -0.56 -1.16
N ASN A 246 1.08 -0.91 -2.37
CA ASN A 246 0.76 0.07 -3.41
C ASN A 246 -0.37 1.03 -2.99
N ILE A 247 -1.37 0.54 -2.24
CA ILE A 247 -2.49 1.36 -1.77
C ILE A 247 -2.07 2.28 -0.61
N MET A 248 -1.20 1.81 0.29
CA MET A 248 -0.62 2.68 1.34
C MET A 248 0.07 3.90 0.73
N ASP A 249 0.68 3.74 -0.45
CA ASP A 249 1.34 4.77 -1.25
C ASP A 249 0.43 5.92 -1.65
N LEU A 250 -0.86 5.63 -1.82
CA LEU A 250 -1.86 6.61 -2.19
C LEU A 250 -2.32 7.47 -1.01
N GLY A 251 -1.79 7.22 0.21
CA GLY A 251 -2.19 7.90 1.43
C GLY A 251 -3.56 7.51 1.94
N LEU A 252 -4.13 6.40 1.45
CA LEU A 252 -5.39 5.86 1.93
C LEU A 252 -5.16 5.13 3.27
N HIS A 253 -6.12 5.28 4.18
CA HIS A 253 -6.05 4.59 5.47
C HIS A 253 -6.45 3.12 5.30
N ILE A 254 -5.46 2.24 5.40
CA ILE A 254 -5.61 0.79 5.43
C ILE A 254 -4.77 0.22 6.59
N PRO A 255 -5.05 -0.98 7.12
CA PRO A 255 -4.14 -1.65 8.04
C PRO A 255 -2.78 -1.88 7.38
N LYS A 256 -1.68 -1.56 8.07
CA LYS A 256 -0.34 -1.80 7.53
C LYS A 256 -0.14 -3.28 7.24
N ALA A 257 0.24 -3.62 6.02
CA ALA A 257 0.64 -4.96 5.64
C ALA A 257 2.15 -5.13 5.87
N TYR A 258 2.55 -6.15 6.63
CA TYR A 258 3.94 -6.33 7.04
C TYR A 258 4.70 -7.29 6.14
N ARG A 259 4.21 -8.54 6.01
CA ARG A 259 4.97 -9.62 5.35
C ARG A 259 4.09 -10.81 4.99
N LEU A 260 4.63 -11.68 4.14
CA LEU A 260 4.09 -13.02 3.96
C LEU A 260 4.45 -13.91 5.14
N VAL A 261 3.50 -14.72 5.57
CA VAL A 261 3.66 -15.69 6.66
C VAL A 261 3.16 -17.06 6.26
N THR A 262 3.70 -18.12 6.91
CA THR A 262 3.26 -19.50 6.69
C THR A 262 3.29 -20.34 7.97
N ASP A 263 2.29 -21.20 8.13
CA ASP A 263 2.26 -22.28 9.13
C ASP A 263 2.83 -23.60 8.59
N GLY A 264 3.46 -23.57 7.40
CA GLY A 264 4.02 -24.73 6.69
C GLY A 264 3.05 -25.43 5.75
N LYS A 265 1.75 -25.09 5.79
CA LYS A 265 0.70 -25.62 4.90
C LYS A 265 0.00 -24.50 4.13
N ARG A 266 -0.30 -23.42 4.83
CA ARG A 266 -1.00 -22.26 4.31
C ARG A 266 -0.05 -21.07 4.23
N VAL A 267 -0.30 -20.16 3.31
CA VAL A 267 0.40 -18.89 3.21
C VAL A 267 -0.60 -17.76 3.43
N GLY A 268 -0.15 -16.70 4.03
CA GLY A 268 -0.95 -15.53 4.32
C GLY A 268 -0.17 -14.25 4.44
N VAL A 269 -0.85 -13.20 4.85
CA VAL A 269 -0.27 -11.87 5.07
C VAL A 269 -0.46 -11.48 6.53
N GLU A 270 0.60 -10.97 7.15
CA GLU A 270 0.56 -10.37 8.48
C GLU A 270 0.31 -8.87 8.36
N PHE A 271 -0.63 -8.36 9.16
CA PHE A 271 -1.07 -6.97 9.16
C PHE A 271 -1.01 -6.35 10.57
N GLU A 272 -1.07 -5.03 10.62
CA GLU A 272 -1.39 -4.28 11.81
C GLU A 272 -2.77 -4.69 12.35
N ARG A 273 -2.84 -4.93 13.65
CA ARG A 273 -4.11 -5.18 14.32
C ARG A 273 -4.77 -3.86 14.73
N ILE A 274 -5.89 -3.54 14.13
CA ILE A 274 -6.73 -2.43 14.58
C ILE A 274 -7.56 -2.91 15.78
N VAL A 275 -7.33 -2.33 16.95
CA VAL A 275 -8.06 -2.68 18.19
C VAL A 275 -9.37 -1.91 18.29
N ASP A 276 -10.34 -2.46 19.05
CA ASP A 276 -11.66 -1.86 19.29
C ASP A 276 -12.43 -1.49 18.02
N LYS A 277 -12.17 -2.25 16.94
CA LYS A 277 -12.76 -2.03 15.63
C LYS A 277 -14.11 -2.72 15.47
N ARG A 278 -14.99 -2.10 14.67
CA ARG A 278 -16.16 -2.74 14.07
C ARG A 278 -16.33 -2.28 12.63
N SER A 279 -16.89 -3.11 11.75
CA SER A 279 -17.26 -2.62 10.42
C SER A 279 -18.47 -1.67 10.51
N PHE A 280 -18.62 -0.81 9.51
CA PHE A 280 -19.82 0.04 9.45
C PHE A 280 -21.09 -0.79 9.30
N ALA A 281 -21.05 -1.94 8.66
CA ALA A 281 -22.18 -2.88 8.63
C ALA A 281 -22.58 -3.31 10.04
N ARG A 282 -21.61 -3.71 10.88
CA ARG A 282 -21.89 -4.04 12.31
C ARG A 282 -22.34 -2.83 13.10
N ALA A 283 -21.80 -1.65 12.85
CA ALA A 283 -22.24 -0.44 13.53
C ALA A 283 -23.72 -0.14 13.23
N VAL A 284 -24.13 -0.21 11.97
CA VAL A 284 -25.54 -0.04 11.56
C VAL A 284 -26.44 -1.12 12.17
N SER A 285 -25.96 -2.38 12.25
CA SER A 285 -26.70 -3.47 12.86
C SER A 285 -26.93 -3.29 14.36
N GLN A 286 -25.88 -2.84 15.09
CA GLN A 286 -25.90 -2.70 16.54
C GLN A 286 -26.59 -1.41 17.00
N GLU A 287 -26.53 -0.35 16.20
CA GLU A 287 -27.04 0.99 16.51
C GLU A 287 -27.87 1.53 15.32
N PRO A 288 -29.00 0.88 14.96
CA PRO A 288 -29.78 1.24 13.77
C PRO A 288 -30.39 2.65 13.80
N GLU A 289 -30.51 3.26 14.99
CA GLU A 289 -30.91 4.64 15.18
C GLU A 289 -29.85 5.64 14.68
N HIS A 290 -28.57 5.23 14.59
CA HIS A 290 -27.46 6.04 14.08
C HIS A 290 -27.10 5.74 12.60
N LEU A 291 -27.93 5.00 11.87
CA LEU A 291 -27.70 4.61 10.47
C LEU A 291 -27.28 5.79 9.60
N GLU A 292 -28.01 6.90 9.66
CA GLU A 292 -27.72 8.10 8.86
C GLU A 292 -26.30 8.66 9.13
N GLN A 293 -25.87 8.65 10.38
CA GLN A 293 -24.54 9.11 10.79
C GLN A 293 -23.43 8.19 10.23
N TYR A 294 -23.61 6.86 10.33
CA TYR A 294 -22.63 5.90 9.80
C TYR A 294 -22.56 5.96 8.29
N VAL A 295 -23.70 6.08 7.61
CA VAL A 295 -23.74 6.19 6.16
C VAL A 295 -23.12 7.52 5.67
N ALA A 296 -23.33 8.62 6.38
CA ALA A 296 -22.69 9.89 6.06
C ALA A 296 -21.14 9.80 6.19
N ALA A 297 -20.64 9.14 7.23
CA ALA A 297 -19.22 8.90 7.42
C ALA A 297 -18.66 7.98 6.30
N PHE A 298 -19.38 6.92 5.95
CA PHE A 298 -19.03 6.03 4.85
C PHE A 298 -18.97 6.78 3.51
N ALA A 299 -19.99 7.57 3.17
CA ALA A 299 -20.02 8.38 1.96
C ALA A 299 -18.85 9.37 1.88
N ALA A 300 -18.44 9.94 3.03
CA ALA A 300 -17.27 10.82 3.11
C ALA A 300 -15.97 10.08 2.79
N GLU A 301 -15.79 8.85 3.30
CA GLU A 301 -14.61 8.03 2.96
C GLU A 301 -14.63 7.58 1.48
N CYS A 302 -15.81 7.25 0.92
CA CYS A 302 -15.95 6.95 -0.51
C CYS A 302 -15.57 8.17 -1.38
N LYS A 303 -16.00 9.39 -1.01
CA LYS A 303 -15.62 10.60 -1.73
C LYS A 303 -14.11 10.83 -1.70
N LYS A 304 -13.44 10.59 -0.57
CA LYS A 304 -11.98 10.69 -0.47
C LYS A 304 -11.30 9.68 -1.38
N LEU A 305 -11.72 8.41 -1.33
CA LEU A 305 -11.21 7.35 -2.19
C LEU A 305 -11.34 7.74 -3.67
N HIS A 306 -12.54 8.13 -4.09
CA HIS A 306 -12.87 8.48 -5.47
C HIS A 306 -12.25 9.81 -5.95
N ALA A 307 -11.75 10.65 -5.04
CA ALA A 307 -10.98 11.85 -5.37
C ALA A 307 -9.48 11.60 -5.43
N THR A 308 -9.00 10.44 -4.98
CA THR A 308 -7.57 10.09 -4.94
C THR A 308 -7.11 9.67 -6.34
N PRO A 309 -6.10 10.35 -6.94
CA PRO A 309 -5.49 9.91 -8.19
C PRO A 309 -4.86 8.53 -8.04
N CYS A 310 -5.01 7.69 -9.05
CA CYS A 310 -4.48 6.33 -9.07
C CYS A 310 -3.39 6.19 -10.13
N ASN A 311 -2.30 5.50 -9.81
CA ASN A 311 -1.24 5.21 -10.79
C ASN A 311 -1.70 4.07 -11.71
N THR A 312 -2.00 4.38 -12.96
CA THR A 312 -2.50 3.44 -13.96
C THR A 312 -1.46 2.42 -14.44
N ASP A 313 -0.16 2.66 -14.18
CA ASP A 313 0.90 1.70 -14.48
C ASP A 313 1.02 0.61 -13.41
N VAL A 314 0.46 0.87 -12.22
CA VAL A 314 0.53 -0.02 -11.06
C VAL A 314 -0.78 -0.76 -10.82
N PHE A 315 -1.89 -0.06 -10.95
CA PHE A 315 -3.22 -0.62 -10.68
C PHE A 315 -3.95 -1.02 -11.96
N PRO A 316 -4.70 -2.12 -11.95
CA PRO A 316 -5.46 -2.56 -13.12
C PRO A 316 -6.69 -1.67 -13.40
N SER A 317 -7.12 -1.64 -14.65
CA SER A 317 -8.34 -0.94 -15.08
C SER A 317 -9.60 -1.70 -14.67
N VAL A 318 -10.61 -0.98 -14.18
CA VAL A 318 -11.93 -1.57 -13.91
C VAL A 318 -12.66 -1.93 -15.20
N LYS A 319 -12.49 -1.14 -16.27
CA LYS A 319 -13.11 -1.45 -17.56
C LYS A 319 -12.57 -2.76 -18.13
N GLU A 320 -11.25 -2.96 -18.12
CA GLU A 320 -10.63 -4.22 -18.55
C GLU A 320 -11.10 -5.41 -17.71
N HIS A 321 -11.22 -5.22 -16.40
CA HIS A 321 -11.77 -6.26 -15.53
C HIS A 321 -13.17 -6.68 -15.97
N PHE A 322 -14.09 -5.72 -16.15
CA PHE A 322 -15.46 -6.07 -16.53
C PHE A 322 -15.58 -6.57 -17.96
N HIS A 323 -14.73 -6.15 -18.89
CA HIS A 323 -14.64 -6.81 -20.20
C HIS A 323 -14.34 -8.31 -20.03
N GLY A 324 -13.36 -8.67 -19.20
CA GLY A 324 -13.05 -10.07 -18.91
C GLY A 324 -14.19 -10.81 -18.21
N VAL A 325 -14.91 -10.15 -17.27
CA VAL A 325 -16.10 -10.73 -16.62
C VAL A 325 -17.20 -11.05 -17.63
N ILE A 326 -17.48 -10.15 -18.58
CA ILE A 326 -18.50 -10.35 -19.60
C ILE A 326 -18.09 -11.46 -20.57
N ASP A 327 -16.82 -11.49 -21.02
CA ASP A 327 -16.31 -12.54 -21.90
C ASP A 327 -16.42 -13.94 -21.27
N ALA A 328 -16.13 -14.05 -19.98
CA ALA A 328 -16.18 -15.29 -19.23
C ALA A 328 -17.62 -15.80 -18.95
N SER A 329 -18.63 -14.95 -19.13
CA SER A 329 -20.02 -15.34 -18.83
C SER A 329 -20.55 -16.42 -19.76
N ARG A 330 -21.14 -17.45 -19.15
CA ARG A 330 -21.83 -18.55 -19.84
C ARG A 330 -23.36 -18.32 -19.94
N ASP A 331 -23.85 -17.36 -19.19
CA ASP A 331 -25.31 -17.07 -19.09
C ASP A 331 -25.75 -15.98 -20.07
N LEU A 332 -24.83 -15.23 -20.66
CA LEU A 332 -25.14 -14.18 -21.61
C LEU A 332 -24.99 -14.63 -23.05
N SER A 333 -25.95 -14.25 -23.88
CA SER A 333 -25.85 -14.38 -25.33
C SER A 333 -24.81 -13.42 -25.89
N GLU A 334 -24.29 -13.70 -27.10
CA GLU A 334 -23.31 -12.82 -27.77
C GLU A 334 -23.87 -11.41 -28.01
N ALA A 335 -25.17 -11.28 -28.26
CA ALA A 335 -25.80 -9.97 -28.40
C ALA A 335 -25.82 -9.18 -27.08
N GLN A 336 -26.08 -9.84 -25.95
CA GLN A 336 -26.04 -9.24 -24.63
C GLN A 336 -24.61 -8.85 -24.25
N LYS A 337 -23.60 -9.71 -24.49
CA LYS A 337 -22.19 -9.40 -24.31
C LYS A 337 -21.78 -8.16 -25.09
N ALA A 338 -22.12 -8.10 -26.38
CA ALA A 338 -21.80 -6.96 -27.22
C ALA A 338 -22.38 -5.63 -26.69
N ARG A 339 -23.64 -5.63 -26.18
CA ARG A 339 -24.25 -4.45 -25.56
C ARG A 339 -23.58 -4.06 -24.24
N MET A 340 -23.22 -5.03 -23.39
CA MET A 340 -22.50 -4.76 -22.15
C MET A 340 -21.10 -4.22 -22.41
N HIS A 341 -20.39 -4.74 -23.40
CA HIS A 341 -19.11 -4.17 -23.83
C HIS A 341 -19.26 -2.73 -24.33
N ALA A 342 -20.31 -2.43 -25.12
CA ALA A 342 -20.59 -1.06 -25.55
C ALA A 342 -20.84 -0.15 -24.34
N PHE A 343 -21.67 -0.57 -23.37
CA PHE A 343 -21.92 0.18 -22.15
C PHE A 343 -20.62 0.48 -21.37
N ILE A 344 -19.73 -0.53 -21.19
CA ILE A 344 -18.44 -0.35 -20.50
C ILE A 344 -17.57 0.68 -21.24
N ASN A 345 -17.55 0.63 -22.59
CA ASN A 345 -16.78 1.57 -23.41
C ASN A 345 -17.30 2.99 -23.32
N GLU A 346 -18.63 3.16 -23.25
CA GLU A 346 -19.31 4.47 -23.12
C GLU A 346 -19.24 5.04 -21.70
N ALA A 347 -18.96 4.21 -20.69
CA ALA A 347 -18.79 4.68 -19.32
C ALA A 347 -17.67 5.72 -19.23
N PRO A 348 -17.83 6.78 -18.41
CA PRO A 348 -16.81 7.81 -18.27
C PRO A 348 -15.44 7.23 -17.89
N ASP A 349 -14.39 7.81 -18.48
CA ASP A 349 -13.01 7.49 -18.11
C ASP A 349 -12.61 8.27 -16.87
N ALA A 350 -11.88 7.63 -15.96
CA ALA A 350 -11.23 8.28 -14.84
C ALA A 350 -9.99 7.48 -14.41
N THR A 351 -9.03 8.20 -13.86
CA THR A 351 -7.80 7.63 -13.28
C THR A 351 -7.80 7.80 -11.75
N THR A 352 -8.98 7.66 -11.14
CA THR A 352 -9.15 7.72 -9.69
C THR A 352 -9.26 6.33 -9.09
N CYS A 353 -8.99 6.24 -7.80
CA CYS A 353 -9.07 4.98 -7.07
C CYS A 353 -10.51 4.51 -6.91
N ILE A 354 -10.70 3.22 -7.07
CA ILE A 354 -11.93 2.51 -6.70
C ILE A 354 -11.57 1.26 -5.89
N HIS A 355 -12.44 0.89 -4.96
CA HIS A 355 -12.24 -0.27 -4.10
C HIS A 355 -12.42 -1.60 -4.84
N GLY A 356 -13.36 -1.65 -5.79
CA GLY A 356 -13.73 -2.83 -6.56
C GLY A 356 -14.72 -3.77 -5.84
N ASP A 357 -14.76 -3.74 -4.50
CA ASP A 357 -15.72 -4.47 -3.64
C ASP A 357 -16.26 -3.51 -2.55
N MET A 358 -16.82 -2.38 -2.96
CA MET A 358 -17.22 -1.28 -2.07
C MET A 358 -18.55 -1.54 -1.37
N HIS A 359 -18.51 -1.85 -0.08
CA HIS A 359 -19.68 -1.95 0.79
C HIS A 359 -19.34 -1.66 2.26
N LEU A 360 -20.37 -1.51 3.13
CA LEU A 360 -20.18 -1.18 4.55
C LEU A 360 -19.40 -2.23 5.36
N GLY A 361 -19.27 -3.45 4.84
CA GLY A 361 -18.47 -4.51 5.48
C GLY A 361 -16.97 -4.26 5.33
N ASN A 362 -16.54 -3.62 4.24
CA ASN A 362 -15.14 -3.44 3.85
C ASN A 362 -14.52 -2.13 4.34
N ILE A 363 -15.20 -1.46 5.28
CA ILE A 363 -14.65 -0.33 6.03
C ILE A 363 -14.87 -0.56 7.52
N ILE A 364 -13.81 -0.40 8.29
CA ILE A 364 -13.83 -0.55 9.75
C ILE A 364 -13.53 0.77 10.44
N THR A 365 -14.08 0.94 11.64
CA THR A 365 -13.88 2.11 12.47
C THR A 365 -13.60 1.70 13.92
N ASN A 366 -12.79 2.50 14.63
CA ASN A 366 -12.66 2.46 16.08
C ASN A 366 -13.32 3.68 16.77
N GLY A 367 -14.17 4.42 16.03
CA GLY A 367 -14.83 5.65 16.50
C GLY A 367 -13.97 6.92 16.37
N ARG A 368 -12.70 6.82 16.02
CA ARG A 368 -11.78 7.96 15.82
C ARG A 368 -11.25 8.02 14.37
N GLN A 369 -10.97 6.87 13.79
CA GLN A 369 -10.42 6.72 12.47
C GLN A 369 -11.10 5.57 11.74
N ASN A 370 -11.08 5.61 10.41
CA ASN A 370 -11.63 4.59 9.52
C ASN A 370 -10.52 3.99 8.67
N TRP A 371 -10.63 2.69 8.33
CA TRP A 371 -9.70 1.96 7.48
C TRP A 371 -10.47 1.14 6.47
N TRP A 372 -10.03 1.19 5.22
CA TRP A 372 -10.47 0.27 4.18
C TRP A 372 -9.79 -1.08 4.37
N ILE A 373 -10.53 -2.17 4.12
CA ILE A 373 -10.06 -3.56 4.20
C ILE A 373 -10.55 -4.35 2.98
N ASP A 374 -10.00 -5.56 2.76
CA ASP A 374 -10.33 -6.43 1.62
C ASP A 374 -10.10 -5.76 0.25
N LEU A 375 -8.87 -5.39 0.02
CA LEU A 375 -8.42 -4.55 -1.10
C LEU A 375 -7.95 -5.36 -2.32
N ALA A 376 -8.26 -6.66 -2.39
CA ALA A 376 -7.83 -7.53 -3.49
C ALA A 376 -8.37 -7.10 -4.86
N ASP A 377 -9.52 -6.44 -4.87
CA ASP A 377 -10.19 -5.96 -6.07
C ASP A 377 -9.95 -4.47 -6.37
N PHE A 378 -8.97 -3.85 -5.71
CA PHE A 378 -8.65 -2.43 -5.89
C PHE A 378 -8.17 -2.15 -7.32
N ARG A 379 -8.68 -1.07 -7.92
CA ARG A 379 -8.46 -0.71 -9.33
C ARG A 379 -8.46 0.80 -9.52
N TYR A 380 -8.17 1.24 -10.75
CA TYR A 380 -8.52 2.60 -11.15
C TYR A 380 -9.74 2.61 -12.07
N GLY A 381 -10.49 3.69 -12.02
CA GLY A 381 -11.62 3.93 -12.90
C GLY A 381 -12.60 4.96 -12.39
N HIS A 382 -13.75 5.04 -13.08
CA HIS A 382 -14.79 5.97 -12.69
C HIS A 382 -15.53 5.47 -11.44
N PRO A 383 -15.85 6.33 -10.47
CA PRO A 383 -16.54 5.97 -9.22
C PRO A 383 -17.85 5.18 -9.40
N TYR A 384 -18.54 5.32 -10.53
CA TYR A 384 -19.80 4.61 -10.77
C TYR A 384 -19.65 3.09 -10.72
N PHE A 385 -18.46 2.56 -10.99
CA PHE A 385 -18.23 1.13 -10.83
C PHE A 385 -18.32 0.71 -9.35
N ASP A 386 -17.70 1.43 -8.43
CA ASP A 386 -17.85 1.17 -6.99
C ASP A 386 -19.28 1.40 -6.50
N LEU A 387 -19.92 2.46 -6.97
CA LEU A 387 -21.33 2.70 -6.66
C LEU A 387 -22.23 1.60 -7.17
N GLY A 388 -21.89 0.97 -8.30
CA GLY A 388 -22.55 -0.22 -8.85
C GLY A 388 -22.51 -1.39 -7.88
N MET A 389 -21.36 -1.64 -7.22
CA MET A 389 -21.23 -2.66 -6.19
C MET A 389 -22.13 -2.36 -4.99
N LEU A 390 -22.07 -1.13 -4.48
CA LEU A 390 -22.93 -0.73 -3.35
C LEU A 390 -24.41 -0.85 -3.70
N TRP A 391 -24.82 -0.42 -4.90
CA TRP A 391 -26.18 -0.55 -5.39
C TRP A 391 -26.60 -2.02 -5.49
N PHE A 392 -25.74 -2.88 -6.05
CA PHE A 392 -25.96 -4.31 -6.14
C PHE A 392 -26.24 -4.92 -4.77
N VAL A 393 -25.38 -4.65 -3.79
CA VAL A 393 -25.51 -5.17 -2.42
C VAL A 393 -26.77 -4.64 -1.73
N CYS A 394 -27.09 -3.35 -1.91
CA CYS A 394 -28.17 -2.71 -1.17
C CYS A 394 -29.57 -2.88 -1.81
N VAL A 395 -29.62 -2.92 -3.14
CA VAL A 395 -30.89 -2.85 -3.89
C VAL A 395 -31.22 -4.12 -4.63
N ALA A 396 -30.24 -4.69 -5.33
CA ALA A 396 -30.48 -5.81 -6.24
C ALA A 396 -30.38 -7.18 -5.60
N ASN A 397 -29.80 -7.29 -4.40
CA ASN A 397 -29.67 -8.55 -3.69
C ASN A 397 -30.86 -8.74 -2.74
N PRO A 398 -31.93 -9.48 -3.14
CA PRO A 398 -33.17 -9.57 -2.37
C PRO A 398 -33.11 -10.59 -1.22
N GLU A 399 -32.02 -11.35 -1.07
CA GLU A 399 -31.95 -12.43 -0.11
C GLU A 399 -31.60 -11.91 1.28
N ASP A 400 -32.60 -11.78 2.15
CA ASP A 400 -32.42 -11.41 3.57
C ASP A 400 -31.41 -12.32 4.28
N GLU A 401 -31.36 -13.62 3.98
CA GLU A 401 -30.40 -14.53 4.61
C GLU A 401 -28.96 -14.18 4.29
N LEU A 402 -28.66 -13.83 3.03
CA LEU A 402 -27.31 -13.45 2.62
C LEU A 402 -26.90 -12.09 3.22
N ALA A 403 -27.81 -11.11 3.17
CA ALA A 403 -27.59 -9.80 3.77
C ALA A 403 -27.36 -9.91 5.29
N GLN A 404 -28.15 -10.71 5.99
CA GLN A 404 -27.97 -10.98 7.42
C GLN A 404 -26.68 -11.73 7.73
N LYS A 405 -26.31 -12.72 6.93
CA LYS A 405 -25.12 -13.51 7.11
C LYS A 405 -23.83 -12.68 6.91
N LEU A 406 -23.78 -11.85 5.86
CA LEU A 406 -22.60 -11.07 5.50
C LEU A 406 -22.53 -9.74 6.21
N PHE A 407 -23.66 -9.03 6.37
CA PHE A 407 -23.68 -7.65 6.86
C PHE A 407 -24.39 -7.51 8.21
N HIS A 408 -25.04 -8.56 8.73
CA HIS A 408 -25.82 -8.56 9.96
C HIS A 408 -27.00 -7.57 9.95
N VAL A 409 -27.51 -7.20 8.79
CA VAL A 409 -28.60 -6.26 8.57
C VAL A 409 -29.65 -6.88 7.63
N SER A 410 -30.91 -6.44 7.75
CA SER A 410 -31.97 -6.86 6.84
C SER A 410 -31.89 -6.14 5.50
N HIS A 411 -32.52 -6.69 4.45
CA HIS A 411 -32.63 -6.03 3.15
C HIS A 411 -33.32 -4.65 3.27
N ALA A 412 -34.33 -4.51 4.10
CA ALA A 412 -35.00 -3.22 4.36
C ALA A 412 -34.02 -2.17 4.94
N GLN A 413 -33.09 -2.59 5.80
CA GLN A 413 -32.03 -1.70 6.31
C GLN A 413 -31.03 -1.36 5.20
N MET A 414 -30.69 -2.30 4.31
CA MET A 414 -29.79 -2.03 3.18
C MET A 414 -30.42 -1.03 2.19
N LEU A 415 -31.70 -1.10 1.93
CA LEU A 415 -32.41 -0.07 1.13
C LEU A 415 -32.29 1.32 1.77
N ARG A 416 -32.49 1.41 3.09
CA ARG A 416 -32.29 2.67 3.82
C ARG A 416 -30.84 3.18 3.78
N VAL A 417 -29.88 2.24 3.80
CA VAL A 417 -28.46 2.58 3.60
C VAL A 417 -28.26 3.22 2.23
N TRP A 418 -28.79 2.64 1.18
CA TRP A 418 -28.70 3.20 -0.18
C TRP A 418 -29.34 4.60 -0.27
N GLU A 419 -30.57 4.74 0.26
CA GLU A 419 -31.26 6.03 0.27
C GLU A 419 -30.46 7.12 1.00
N ALA A 420 -29.91 6.80 2.17
CA ALA A 420 -29.08 7.72 2.94
C ALA A 420 -27.77 8.04 2.22
N PHE A 421 -27.14 7.01 1.60
CA PHE A 421 -25.90 7.16 0.84
C PHE A 421 -26.09 8.10 -0.37
N VAL A 422 -27.15 7.94 -1.15
CA VAL A 422 -27.46 8.83 -2.28
C VAL A 422 -27.51 10.27 -1.84
N ARG A 423 -28.22 10.57 -0.74
CA ARG A 423 -28.31 11.95 -0.20
C ARG A 423 -26.95 12.51 0.25
N CYS A 424 -26.05 11.65 0.77
CA CYS A 424 -24.77 12.09 1.29
C CYS A 424 -23.67 12.15 0.20
N TYR A 425 -23.75 11.28 -0.80
CA TYR A 425 -22.71 11.15 -1.80
C TYR A 425 -22.89 12.12 -2.98
N PHE A 426 -24.11 12.27 -3.49
CA PHE A 426 -24.38 13.14 -4.64
C PHE A 426 -24.69 14.57 -4.21
N ASP A 427 -23.75 15.50 -4.49
CA ASP A 427 -23.88 16.92 -4.10
C ASP A 427 -24.90 17.70 -4.94
N ASN A 428 -25.38 17.14 -6.05
CA ASN A 428 -26.34 17.75 -6.96
C ASN A 428 -27.82 17.51 -6.60
N GLY A 429 -28.08 16.87 -5.45
CA GLY A 429 -29.43 16.59 -4.98
C GLY A 429 -30.18 15.54 -5.78
N LEU A 430 -29.46 14.59 -6.38
CA LEU A 430 -30.03 13.48 -7.15
C LEU A 430 -31.05 12.70 -6.29
N SER A 431 -32.22 12.44 -6.85
CA SER A 431 -33.20 11.58 -6.19
C SER A 431 -32.75 10.09 -6.22
N VAL A 432 -33.27 9.30 -5.30
CA VAL A 432 -32.96 7.85 -5.25
C VAL A 432 -33.34 7.15 -6.55
N GLU A 433 -34.47 7.54 -7.16
CA GLU A 433 -34.91 6.99 -8.45
C GLU A 433 -33.95 7.33 -9.59
N GLU A 434 -33.47 8.56 -9.65
CA GLU A 434 -32.45 8.99 -10.64
C GLU A 434 -31.13 8.27 -10.40
N ALA A 435 -30.72 8.10 -9.14
CA ALA A 435 -29.52 7.35 -8.77
C ALA A 435 -29.66 5.86 -9.18
N ASN A 436 -30.82 5.25 -8.99
CA ASN A 436 -31.07 3.87 -9.43
C ASN A 436 -30.95 3.74 -10.96
N ARG A 437 -31.50 4.70 -11.72
CA ARG A 437 -31.36 4.71 -13.19
C ARG A 437 -29.92 4.90 -13.65
N LEU A 438 -29.16 5.73 -12.97
CA LEU A 438 -27.76 6.03 -13.31
C LEU A 438 -26.83 4.86 -12.95
N ILE A 439 -26.98 4.31 -11.77
CA ILE A 439 -26.02 3.34 -11.17
C ILE A 439 -26.43 1.89 -11.41
N GLY A 440 -27.73 1.58 -11.56
CA GLY A 440 -28.22 0.23 -11.79
C GLY A 440 -27.50 -0.53 -12.92
N PRO A 441 -27.21 0.10 -14.09
CA PRO A 441 -26.42 -0.56 -15.14
C PRO A 441 -25.03 -1.02 -14.70
N TYR A 442 -24.35 -0.27 -13.85
CA TYR A 442 -23.09 -0.70 -13.24
C TYR A 442 -23.30 -1.84 -12.26
N GLY A 443 -24.41 -1.85 -11.52
CA GLY A 443 -24.81 -2.98 -10.66
C GLY A 443 -25.04 -4.26 -11.44
N ALA A 444 -25.56 -4.18 -12.67
CA ALA A 444 -25.72 -5.33 -13.55
C ALA A 444 -24.39 -6.01 -13.91
N LEU A 445 -23.29 -5.26 -13.99
CA LEU A 445 -21.96 -5.85 -14.19
C LEU A 445 -21.57 -6.77 -13.03
N TYR A 446 -21.92 -6.38 -11.80
CA TYR A 446 -21.69 -7.21 -10.61
C TYR A 446 -22.62 -8.43 -10.55
N MET A 447 -23.86 -8.32 -11.04
CA MET A 447 -24.72 -9.50 -11.20
C MET A 447 -24.06 -10.56 -12.08
N VAL A 448 -23.48 -10.16 -13.22
CA VAL A 448 -22.74 -11.08 -14.10
C VAL A 448 -21.47 -11.60 -13.42
N HIS A 449 -20.74 -10.73 -12.72
CA HIS A 449 -19.52 -11.13 -11.99
C HIS A 449 -19.80 -12.23 -10.96
N PHE A 450 -20.84 -12.08 -10.15
CA PHE A 450 -21.22 -13.09 -9.15
C PHE A 450 -21.86 -14.33 -9.79
N ALA A 451 -22.65 -14.17 -10.84
CA ALA A 451 -23.21 -15.29 -11.58
C ALA A 451 -22.13 -16.22 -12.18
N ASN A 452 -21.01 -15.66 -12.63
CA ASN A 452 -19.88 -16.45 -13.12
C ASN A 452 -19.24 -17.34 -12.05
N ARG A 453 -19.40 -16.98 -10.76
CA ARG A 453 -18.86 -17.74 -9.62
C ARG A 453 -19.84 -18.80 -9.11
N GLU A 454 -21.15 -18.53 -9.18
CA GLU A 454 -22.20 -19.37 -8.63
C GLU A 454 -23.21 -19.74 -9.72
N PHE A 455 -24.25 -18.92 -9.87
CA PHE A 455 -25.29 -19.08 -10.90
C PHE A 455 -26.07 -17.78 -11.11
N MET A 456 -26.70 -17.63 -12.27
CA MET A 456 -27.52 -16.46 -12.60
C MET A 456 -28.92 -16.57 -11.98
N HIS A 457 -29.22 -15.72 -11.01
CA HIS A 457 -30.56 -15.60 -10.44
C HIS A 457 -31.58 -15.09 -11.47
N GLU A 458 -32.81 -15.58 -11.44
CA GLU A 458 -33.85 -15.18 -12.38
C GLU A 458 -34.15 -13.68 -12.33
N GLY A 459 -34.20 -13.09 -11.13
CA GLY A 459 -34.37 -11.64 -10.96
C GLY A 459 -33.25 -10.80 -11.60
N TRP A 460 -32.01 -11.27 -11.53
CA TRP A 460 -30.87 -10.61 -12.17
C TRP A 460 -30.98 -10.72 -13.70
N ARG A 461 -31.36 -11.87 -14.21
CA ARG A 461 -31.59 -12.07 -15.65
C ARG A 461 -32.64 -11.10 -16.18
N ILE A 462 -33.80 -11.00 -15.51
CA ILE A 462 -34.88 -10.09 -15.89
C ILE A 462 -34.39 -8.64 -15.88
N PHE A 463 -33.62 -8.24 -14.85
CA PHE A 463 -33.09 -6.91 -14.76
C PHE A 463 -32.08 -6.60 -15.89
N ILE A 464 -31.13 -7.51 -16.14
CA ILE A 464 -30.16 -7.40 -17.23
C ILE A 464 -30.89 -7.28 -18.59
N ASP A 465 -31.88 -8.12 -18.84
CA ASP A 465 -32.67 -8.06 -20.07
C ASP A 465 -33.40 -6.73 -20.23
N SER A 466 -33.91 -6.15 -19.15
CA SER A 466 -34.59 -4.86 -19.17
C SER A 466 -33.67 -3.69 -19.47
N LEU A 467 -32.37 -3.79 -19.06
CA LEU A 467 -31.35 -2.78 -19.35
C LEU A 467 -30.84 -2.84 -20.78
N LEU A 468 -30.88 -4.04 -21.39
CA LEU A 468 -30.31 -4.30 -22.71
C LEU A 468 -31.37 -4.16 -23.84
N GLN A 469 -32.63 -3.90 -23.53
CA GLN A 469 -33.68 -3.54 -24.49
C GLN A 469 -33.60 -2.11 -24.89
#